data_a7ba8abce908a65fc7520f8b6dd26979
#
_entry.id   a7ba8abce908a65fc7520f8b6dd26979
#
_cell.length_a   1.000
_cell.length_b   1.000
_cell.length_c   1.000
_cell.angle_alpha   90.00
_cell.angle_beta   90.00
_cell.angle_gamma   90.00
#
_symmetry.space_group_name_H-M   'P 1'
#
loop_
_entity.id
_entity.type
_entity.pdbx_description
1 polymer ?
#
loop_
_entity_poly.entity_id
_entity_poly.type
_entity_poly.pdbx_seq_one_letter_code
_entity_poly.pdbx_strand_id
1 'polypeptide(L)'
;MSAVSRNRRCFSGEKQQDEVIKMGKYFGTDGFRGEANENLTADHAYKVGRFLGWYYGELKRRNGDDTPARIIIGKETRRSSYMFEYTLVGGLVASGADAYLLHVTTTPSVAYVARVDEFDCGIMISASHNPYFDNGIKLINGNGEKMDEETISLVEAYLDGNLEVFGQKWEEIPFAKKEKIGCTVDYVSGRNRYIGYLISLGVYSFRGVKVALDCANGSSWNIAKAVFDALGAKTYVINAQPDGTNINNNAGSTHIGGLQKYVVENGMDVGFAYDGDADRCLCVDEKGNVITGDHILYIYGKYMKERGKLLTNTVVTTVMSNFGLYKAFDELGIDYAKTAVGDKYVYEYMMKNGCRIGGEQSGHIIFSKYASTGDGILTSLKIMEVMMARKKKLSELAEGFTVYPQVLTNVRVTDKKAAQDDADVQAAVKKVTEELGDTGRILVRESGTEPVVRVMVEAESEEVCQKYVDMVVNVIKENGYVAG
;
A
#
# COMPACT_ATOMS: atom_id res chain seq x y z
N MET A 1 6.52 50.95 2.21
CA MET A 1 5.19 50.62 1.69
C MET A 1 5.33 50.16 0.25
N SER A 2 5.37 48.89 -0.02
CA SER A 2 5.02 48.28 -1.31
C SER A 2 4.80 46.81 -1.06
N ALA A 3 3.56 46.38 -1.23
CA ALA A 3 3.14 44.98 -1.06
C ALA A 3 3.69 44.18 -2.24
N VAL A 4 4.59 43.26 -1.94
CA VAL A 4 5.04 42.24 -2.90
C VAL A 4 4.01 41.12 -2.87
N SER A 5 3.15 41.07 -3.88
CA SER A 5 2.26 39.96 -4.13
C SER A 5 3.10 38.71 -4.46
N ARG A 6 3.19 37.78 -3.55
CA ARG A 6 3.77 36.44 -3.81
C ARG A 6 2.79 35.66 -4.67
N ASN A 7 3.12 35.52 -5.95
CA ASN A 7 2.50 34.57 -6.85
C ASN A 7 2.57 33.16 -6.23
N ARG A 8 1.44 32.66 -5.76
CA ARG A 8 1.27 31.26 -5.37
C ARG A 8 1.34 30.41 -6.64
N ARG A 9 2.43 29.71 -6.83
CA ARG A 9 2.50 28.68 -7.86
C ARG A 9 1.70 27.46 -7.37
N CYS A 10 0.42 27.42 -7.69
CA CYS A 10 -0.24 26.14 -7.89
C CYS A 10 0.49 25.46 -9.06
N PHE A 11 1.19 24.38 -8.83
CA PHE A 11 1.58 23.47 -9.90
C PHE A 11 0.31 22.78 -10.39
N SER A 12 -0.48 23.50 -11.19
CA SER A 12 -1.44 22.89 -12.08
C SER A 12 -0.65 22.03 -13.04
N GLY A 13 -0.90 20.71 -13.01
CA GLY A 13 -0.21 19.76 -13.86
C GLY A 13 -0.18 20.26 -15.30
N GLU A 14 1.03 20.39 -15.83
CA GLU A 14 1.23 20.26 -17.25
C GLU A 14 0.57 18.95 -17.67
N LYS A 15 -0.18 19.01 -18.78
CA LYS A 15 -0.75 17.84 -19.43
C LYS A 15 0.36 16.82 -19.64
N GLN A 16 0.59 15.93 -18.65
CA GLN A 16 1.18 14.64 -18.92
C GLN A 16 0.18 14.00 -19.88
N GLN A 17 0.62 13.72 -21.09
CA GLN A 17 -0.05 12.75 -21.95
C GLN A 17 -0.24 11.53 -21.06
N ASP A 18 -1.50 11.21 -20.76
CA ASP A 18 -1.89 9.94 -20.16
C ASP A 18 -1.44 8.86 -21.14
N GLU A 19 -0.23 8.36 -20.97
CA GLU A 19 0.06 7.01 -21.40
C GLU A 19 -0.90 6.15 -20.60
N VAL A 20 -1.96 5.69 -21.26
CA VAL A 20 -2.87 4.68 -20.74
C VAL A 20 -1.99 3.48 -20.45
N ILE A 21 -1.55 3.36 -19.19
CA ILE A 21 -0.81 2.20 -18.72
C ILE A 21 -1.77 1.03 -18.92
N LYS A 22 -1.48 0.21 -19.94
CA LYS A 22 -2.21 -1.03 -20.17
C LYS A 22 -1.98 -1.87 -18.92
N MET A 23 -2.97 -1.94 -18.03
CA MET A 23 -2.94 -2.92 -16.94
C MET A 23 -2.65 -4.29 -17.54
N GLY A 24 -1.70 -5.02 -16.95
CA GLY A 24 -1.38 -6.37 -17.34
C GLY A 24 -2.62 -7.26 -17.23
N LYS A 25 -2.59 -8.39 -17.92
CA LYS A 25 -3.68 -9.37 -17.91
C LYS A 25 -3.86 -10.02 -16.54
N TYR A 26 -2.75 -10.27 -15.86
CA TYR A 26 -2.69 -10.96 -14.56
C TYR A 26 -2.28 -10.04 -13.42
N PHE A 27 -1.28 -9.18 -13.65
CA PHE A 27 -0.72 -8.31 -12.64
C PHE A 27 -1.38 -6.93 -12.67
N GLY A 28 -2.10 -6.59 -11.59
CA GLY A 28 -2.56 -5.22 -11.32
C GLY A 28 -1.48 -4.39 -10.62
N THR A 29 -1.85 -3.20 -10.14
CA THR A 29 -0.94 -2.27 -9.42
C THR A 29 -0.35 -2.87 -8.13
N ASP A 30 -0.95 -3.95 -7.59
CA ASP A 30 -0.55 -4.57 -6.32
C ASP A 30 -0.40 -6.10 -6.44
N GLY A 31 0.17 -6.56 -7.55
CA GLY A 31 0.47 -7.95 -7.82
C GLY A 31 -0.64 -8.71 -8.56
N PHE A 32 -0.43 -10.00 -8.75
CA PHE A 32 -1.40 -10.92 -9.33
C PHE A 32 -2.33 -11.39 -8.21
N ARG A 33 -3.57 -10.91 -8.18
CA ARG A 33 -4.58 -11.26 -7.18
C ARG A 33 -5.73 -12.04 -7.79
N GLY A 34 -6.30 -12.95 -7.00
CA GLY A 34 -7.50 -13.68 -7.35
C GLY A 34 -7.91 -14.68 -6.30
N GLU A 35 -9.10 -15.24 -6.45
CA GLU A 35 -9.55 -16.36 -5.64
C GLU A 35 -8.65 -17.59 -5.88
N ALA A 36 -8.19 -18.19 -4.79
CA ALA A 36 -7.20 -19.26 -4.83
C ALA A 36 -7.78 -20.53 -5.51
N ASN A 37 -7.07 -21.03 -6.52
CA ASN A 37 -7.45 -22.12 -7.42
C ASN A 37 -8.64 -21.86 -8.36
N GLU A 38 -9.13 -20.60 -8.39
CA GLU A 38 -10.10 -20.16 -9.40
C GLU A 38 -9.38 -19.23 -10.40
N ASN A 39 -9.04 -18.01 -9.99
CA ASN A 39 -8.38 -17.03 -10.84
C ASN A 39 -6.84 -17.07 -10.70
N LEU A 40 -6.35 -17.35 -9.49
CA LEU A 40 -4.94 -17.55 -9.18
C LEU A 40 -4.73 -19.01 -8.77
N THR A 41 -4.08 -19.79 -9.63
CA THR A 41 -3.91 -21.24 -9.43
C THR A 41 -2.48 -21.62 -9.01
N ALA A 42 -2.33 -22.84 -8.50
CA ALA A 42 -1.02 -23.42 -8.21
C ALA A 42 -0.13 -23.48 -9.47
N ASP A 43 -0.70 -23.73 -10.67
CA ASP A 43 0.03 -23.74 -11.94
C ASP A 43 0.59 -22.34 -12.27
N HIS A 44 -0.19 -21.29 -12.06
CA HIS A 44 0.30 -19.91 -12.19
C HIS A 44 1.51 -19.66 -11.28
N ALA A 45 1.42 -20.04 -10.01
CA ALA A 45 2.51 -19.87 -9.05
C ALA A 45 3.76 -20.66 -9.46
N TYR A 46 3.60 -21.92 -9.90
CA TYR A 46 4.71 -22.72 -10.42
C TYR A 46 5.39 -22.05 -11.62
N LYS A 47 4.61 -21.56 -12.60
CA LYS A 47 5.14 -20.89 -13.77
C LYS A 47 5.85 -19.58 -13.43
N VAL A 48 5.30 -18.77 -12.51
CA VAL A 48 5.98 -17.56 -12.01
C VAL A 48 7.34 -17.93 -11.42
N GLY A 49 7.38 -18.97 -10.56
CA GLY A 49 8.66 -19.46 -10.00
C GLY A 49 9.62 -19.97 -11.09
N ARG A 50 9.13 -20.72 -12.07
CA ARG A 50 9.92 -21.21 -13.21
C ARG A 50 10.58 -20.07 -13.98
N PHE A 51 9.77 -19.06 -14.32
CA PHE A 51 10.28 -17.92 -15.08
C PHE A 51 11.30 -17.11 -14.29
N LEU A 52 10.95 -16.70 -13.07
CA LEU A 52 11.85 -15.85 -12.26
C LEU A 52 13.19 -16.55 -11.96
N GLY A 53 13.15 -17.84 -11.61
CA GLY A 53 14.37 -18.60 -11.34
C GLY A 53 15.30 -18.68 -12.54
N TRP A 54 14.75 -18.93 -13.73
CA TRP A 54 15.53 -18.94 -14.97
C TRP A 54 15.98 -17.54 -15.37
N TYR A 55 15.09 -16.54 -15.35
CA TYR A 55 15.34 -15.17 -15.82
C TYR A 55 16.50 -14.53 -15.06
N TYR A 56 16.43 -14.54 -13.74
CA TYR A 56 17.51 -13.97 -12.92
C TYR A 56 18.81 -14.78 -12.99
N GLY A 57 18.73 -16.09 -13.11
CA GLY A 57 19.90 -16.92 -13.38
C GLY A 57 20.56 -16.59 -14.72
N GLU A 58 19.77 -16.31 -15.78
CA GLU A 58 20.29 -15.91 -17.07
C GLU A 58 20.87 -14.49 -17.06
N LEU A 59 20.23 -13.55 -16.37
CA LEU A 59 20.75 -12.20 -16.18
C LEU A 59 22.13 -12.23 -15.48
N LYS A 60 22.31 -13.04 -14.44
CA LYS A 60 23.57 -13.20 -13.74
C LYS A 60 24.64 -13.77 -14.67
N ARG A 61 24.35 -14.86 -15.40
CA ARG A 61 25.32 -15.46 -16.35
C ARG A 61 25.77 -14.49 -17.42
N ARG A 62 24.86 -13.67 -17.95
CA ARG A 62 25.19 -12.62 -18.94
C ARG A 62 26.11 -11.55 -18.40
N ASN A 63 26.04 -11.33 -17.09
CA ASN A 63 26.94 -10.41 -16.37
C ASN A 63 28.21 -11.09 -15.84
N GLY A 64 28.46 -12.37 -16.22
CA GLY A 64 29.66 -13.11 -15.83
C GLY A 64 29.60 -13.73 -14.43
N ASP A 65 28.41 -13.84 -13.82
CA ASP A 65 28.17 -14.46 -12.53
C ASP A 65 27.40 -15.77 -12.71
N ASP A 66 28.07 -16.91 -12.52
CA ASP A 66 27.50 -18.25 -12.64
C ASP A 66 26.86 -18.78 -11.33
N THR A 67 26.81 -17.96 -10.28
CA THR A 67 26.15 -18.37 -9.03
C THR A 67 24.62 -18.45 -9.20
N PRO A 68 23.93 -19.33 -8.46
CA PRO A 68 22.48 -19.41 -8.52
C PRO A 68 21.82 -18.06 -8.20
N ALA A 69 20.72 -17.75 -8.88
CA ALA A 69 19.87 -16.62 -8.48
C ALA A 69 19.30 -16.88 -7.09
N ARG A 70 19.25 -15.86 -6.25
CA ARG A 70 18.75 -15.91 -4.87
C ARG A 70 17.43 -15.19 -4.78
N ILE A 71 16.37 -15.93 -4.50
CA ILE A 71 14.99 -15.38 -4.44
C ILE A 71 14.47 -15.51 -3.01
N ILE A 72 14.08 -14.39 -2.40
CA ILE A 72 13.50 -14.37 -1.05
C ILE A 72 11.97 -14.45 -1.13
N ILE A 73 11.35 -15.29 -0.31
CA ILE A 73 9.90 -15.53 -0.30
C ILE A 73 9.35 -15.31 1.10
N GLY A 74 8.33 -14.46 1.19
CA GLY A 74 7.49 -14.32 2.38
C GLY A 74 6.03 -14.62 2.07
N LYS A 75 5.26 -14.94 3.11
CA LYS A 75 3.83 -15.16 3.01
C LYS A 75 3.09 -14.63 4.21
N GLU A 76 1.82 -14.36 4.04
CA GLU A 76 0.91 -14.10 5.15
C GLU A 76 0.26 -15.39 5.66
N THR A 77 -0.77 -15.27 6.50
CA THR A 77 -1.35 -16.38 7.26
C THR A 77 -2.46 -17.14 6.54
N ARG A 78 -2.89 -16.76 5.33
CA ARG A 78 -3.92 -17.47 4.55
C ARG A 78 -3.57 -18.92 4.33
N ARG A 79 -4.58 -19.79 4.41
CA ARG A 79 -4.41 -21.24 4.19
C ARG A 79 -3.80 -21.57 2.82
N SER A 80 -4.23 -20.85 1.78
CA SER A 80 -3.70 -20.99 0.41
C SER A 80 -2.25 -20.53 0.25
N SER A 81 -1.73 -19.67 1.15
CA SER A 81 -0.36 -19.17 1.08
C SER A 81 0.69 -20.30 1.17
N TYR A 82 0.41 -21.37 1.90
CA TYR A 82 1.31 -22.52 1.97
C TYR A 82 1.38 -23.27 0.64
N MET A 83 0.23 -23.46 -0.04
CA MET A 83 0.18 -24.08 -1.36
C MET A 83 0.97 -23.25 -2.38
N PHE A 84 0.78 -21.95 -2.39
CA PHE A 84 1.50 -21.06 -3.32
C PHE A 84 2.99 -20.99 -3.02
N GLU A 85 3.40 -20.97 -1.75
CA GLU A 85 4.82 -21.01 -1.37
C GLU A 85 5.51 -22.25 -1.91
N TYR A 86 4.96 -23.44 -1.67
CA TYR A 86 5.57 -24.68 -2.12
C TYR A 86 5.61 -24.82 -3.64
N THR A 87 4.59 -24.32 -4.34
CA THR A 87 4.56 -24.35 -5.81
C THR A 87 5.53 -23.36 -6.42
N LEU A 88 5.63 -22.14 -5.91
CA LEU A 88 6.65 -21.14 -6.29
C LEU A 88 8.07 -21.70 -6.10
N VAL A 89 8.33 -22.25 -4.91
CA VAL A 89 9.62 -22.88 -4.58
C VAL A 89 9.95 -23.99 -5.57
N GLY A 90 9.00 -24.88 -5.86
CA GLY A 90 9.19 -25.94 -6.85
C GLY A 90 9.58 -25.41 -8.22
N GLY A 91 8.96 -24.33 -8.68
CA GLY A 91 9.29 -23.65 -9.93
C GLY A 91 10.70 -23.03 -9.91
N LEU A 92 11.06 -22.33 -8.84
CA LEU A 92 12.36 -21.68 -8.68
C LEU A 92 13.52 -22.69 -8.71
N VAL A 93 13.47 -23.70 -7.84
CA VAL A 93 14.57 -24.68 -7.73
C VAL A 93 14.67 -25.55 -8.98
N ALA A 94 13.55 -25.86 -9.65
CA ALA A 94 13.55 -26.53 -10.94
C ALA A 94 14.22 -25.74 -12.05
N SER A 95 14.35 -24.41 -11.88
CA SER A 95 15.03 -23.51 -12.80
C SER A 95 16.48 -23.18 -12.40
N GLY A 96 16.95 -23.71 -11.26
CA GLY A 96 18.31 -23.53 -10.78
C GLY A 96 18.51 -22.32 -9.87
N ALA A 97 17.44 -21.68 -9.41
CA ALA A 97 17.52 -20.61 -8.42
C ALA A 97 17.39 -21.17 -6.99
N ASP A 98 18.05 -20.51 -6.05
CA ASP A 98 17.90 -20.83 -4.62
C ASP A 98 16.73 -20.03 -4.02
N ALA A 99 15.83 -20.75 -3.36
CA ALA A 99 14.65 -20.20 -2.72
C ALA A 99 14.87 -20.01 -1.21
N TYR A 100 14.85 -18.79 -0.72
CA TYR A 100 15.03 -18.44 0.68
C TYR A 100 13.69 -18.13 1.34
N LEU A 101 13.34 -18.84 2.40
CA LEU A 101 12.01 -18.77 3.02
C LEU A 101 12.02 -17.97 4.31
N LEU A 102 11.34 -16.83 4.31
CA LEU A 102 11.05 -16.06 5.53
C LEU A 102 9.86 -16.63 6.30
N HIS A 103 9.08 -17.52 5.68
CA HIS A 103 7.81 -18.00 6.17
C HIS A 103 6.79 -16.88 6.39
N VAL A 104 5.98 -16.97 7.48
CA VAL A 104 5.00 -15.92 7.78
C VAL A 104 5.73 -14.65 8.20
N THR A 105 5.59 -13.61 7.35
CA THR A 105 6.19 -12.29 7.52
C THR A 105 5.40 -11.23 6.77
N THR A 106 5.74 -9.96 6.98
CA THR A 106 5.07 -8.80 6.37
C THR A 106 5.65 -8.45 5.00
N THR A 107 4.86 -7.79 4.14
CA THR A 107 5.36 -7.27 2.86
C THR A 107 6.60 -6.37 3.03
N PRO A 108 6.62 -5.38 3.94
CA PRO A 108 7.81 -4.57 4.16
C PRO A 108 9.02 -5.37 4.68
N SER A 109 8.81 -6.49 5.37
CA SER A 109 9.90 -7.39 5.76
C SER A 109 10.58 -8.02 4.54
N VAL A 110 9.80 -8.50 3.57
CA VAL A 110 10.35 -9.05 2.31
C VAL A 110 11.12 -7.98 1.55
N ALA A 111 10.55 -6.78 1.40
CA ALA A 111 11.19 -5.66 0.72
C ALA A 111 12.51 -5.24 1.39
N TYR A 112 12.51 -5.16 2.72
CA TYR A 112 13.70 -4.85 3.50
C TYR A 112 14.80 -5.89 3.32
N VAL A 113 14.48 -7.18 3.45
CA VAL A 113 15.44 -8.28 3.36
C VAL A 113 15.96 -8.42 1.93
N ALA A 114 15.10 -8.28 0.91
CA ALA A 114 15.51 -8.30 -0.49
C ALA A 114 16.66 -7.30 -0.74
N ARG A 115 16.47 -6.06 -0.27
CA ARG A 115 17.45 -4.99 -0.44
C ARG A 115 18.73 -5.16 0.39
N VAL A 116 18.58 -5.48 1.69
CA VAL A 116 19.72 -5.44 2.63
C VAL A 116 20.63 -6.65 2.49
N ASP A 117 20.08 -7.79 2.10
CA ASP A 117 20.80 -9.04 1.92
C ASP A 117 21.10 -9.33 0.43
N GLU A 118 20.85 -8.33 -0.44
CA GLU A 118 21.21 -8.35 -1.87
C GLU A 118 20.63 -9.57 -2.59
N PHE A 119 19.31 -9.82 -2.44
CA PHE A 119 18.60 -10.82 -3.22
C PHE A 119 18.30 -10.30 -4.62
N ASP A 120 18.30 -11.19 -5.62
CA ASP A 120 17.97 -10.82 -7.00
C ASP A 120 16.49 -10.44 -7.15
N CYS A 121 15.61 -11.09 -6.37
CA CYS A 121 14.17 -10.84 -6.38
C CYS A 121 13.54 -11.22 -5.04
N GLY A 122 12.47 -10.53 -4.67
CA GLY A 122 11.58 -10.88 -3.56
C GLY A 122 10.19 -11.24 -4.06
N ILE A 123 9.54 -12.18 -3.37
CA ILE A 123 8.17 -12.57 -3.62
C ILE A 123 7.39 -12.52 -2.31
N MET A 124 6.27 -11.79 -2.29
CA MET A 124 5.33 -11.81 -1.17
C MET A 124 4.02 -12.44 -1.60
N ILE A 125 3.59 -13.47 -0.87
CA ILE A 125 2.33 -14.17 -1.08
C ILE A 125 1.29 -13.57 -0.16
N SER A 126 0.46 -12.68 -0.71
CA SER A 126 -0.56 -11.92 0.02
C SER A 126 -1.61 -11.31 -0.89
N ALA A 127 -2.85 -11.24 -0.41
CA ALA A 127 -3.90 -10.38 -0.96
C ALA A 127 -4.26 -9.22 -0.01
N SER A 128 -3.34 -8.83 0.88
CA SER A 128 -3.48 -7.68 1.79
C SER A 128 -4.79 -7.76 2.61
N HIS A 129 -5.72 -6.83 2.41
CA HIS A 129 -6.97 -6.72 3.17
C HIS A 129 -8.15 -7.54 2.62
N ASN A 130 -7.97 -8.29 1.53
CA ASN A 130 -9.02 -9.12 0.95
C ASN A 130 -9.45 -10.27 1.89
N PRO A 131 -10.62 -10.89 1.68
CA PRO A 131 -11.05 -12.09 2.40
C PRO A 131 -10.06 -13.24 2.26
N TYR A 132 -10.14 -14.24 3.15
CA TYR A 132 -9.17 -15.33 3.24
C TYR A 132 -9.10 -16.23 2.00
N PHE A 133 -10.17 -16.33 1.21
CA PHE A 133 -10.22 -17.16 0.00
C PHE A 133 -9.48 -16.56 -1.18
N ASP A 134 -9.27 -15.24 -1.18
CA ASP A 134 -8.37 -14.57 -2.12
C ASP A 134 -6.92 -14.78 -1.70
N ASN A 135 -6.01 -14.72 -2.69
CA ASN A 135 -4.58 -14.60 -2.43
C ASN A 135 -3.92 -13.77 -3.55
N GLY A 136 -2.62 -13.55 -3.42
CA GLY A 136 -1.87 -12.78 -4.39
C GLY A 136 -0.39 -13.14 -4.41
N ILE A 137 0.26 -12.78 -5.52
CA ILE A 137 1.72 -12.87 -5.68
C ILE A 137 2.21 -11.46 -6.03
N LYS A 138 2.93 -10.84 -5.11
CA LYS A 138 3.57 -9.53 -5.27
C LYS A 138 5.04 -9.76 -5.59
N LEU A 139 5.55 -9.17 -6.66
CA LEU A 139 6.95 -9.26 -7.07
C LEU A 139 7.70 -7.99 -6.65
N ILE A 140 8.88 -8.20 -6.08
CA ILE A 140 9.73 -7.15 -5.49
C ILE A 140 11.11 -7.29 -6.12
N ASN A 141 11.68 -6.19 -6.61
CA ASN A 141 13.03 -6.20 -7.18
C ASN A 141 14.13 -6.26 -6.09
N GLY A 142 15.37 -6.43 -6.50
CA GLY A 142 16.50 -6.49 -5.57
C GLY A 142 16.72 -5.21 -4.74
N ASN A 143 16.15 -4.08 -5.14
CA ASN A 143 16.16 -2.83 -4.36
C ASN A 143 15.07 -2.77 -3.28
N GLY A 144 14.23 -3.80 -3.19
CA GLY A 144 13.09 -3.83 -2.27
C GLY A 144 11.90 -2.97 -2.75
N GLU A 145 11.83 -2.67 -4.03
CA GLU A 145 10.75 -1.91 -4.66
C GLU A 145 9.82 -2.86 -5.42
N LYS A 146 8.63 -2.39 -5.79
CA LYS A 146 7.77 -3.15 -6.70
C LYS A 146 8.52 -3.45 -7.99
N MET A 147 8.28 -4.65 -8.53
CA MET A 147 8.88 -5.09 -9.80
C MET A 147 8.50 -4.13 -10.91
N ASP A 148 9.45 -3.86 -11.79
CA ASP A 148 9.26 -3.02 -12.97
C ASP A 148 8.29 -3.66 -13.99
N GLU A 149 7.67 -2.81 -14.79
CA GLU A 149 6.65 -3.24 -15.76
C GLU A 149 7.22 -4.11 -16.89
N GLU A 150 8.49 -3.94 -17.25
CA GLU A 150 9.14 -4.76 -18.26
C GLU A 150 9.24 -6.21 -17.78
N THR A 151 9.76 -6.42 -16.57
CA THR A 151 9.84 -7.75 -15.95
C THR A 151 8.45 -8.36 -15.74
N ILE A 152 7.46 -7.57 -15.30
CA ILE A 152 6.06 -8.03 -15.16
C ILE A 152 5.52 -8.50 -16.51
N SER A 153 5.72 -7.72 -17.57
CA SER A 153 5.25 -8.08 -18.93
C SER A 153 5.88 -9.39 -19.41
N LEU A 154 7.14 -9.65 -19.09
CA LEU A 154 7.80 -10.92 -19.42
C LEU A 154 7.21 -12.10 -18.61
N VAL A 155 6.88 -11.90 -17.34
CA VAL A 155 6.16 -12.91 -16.54
C VAL A 155 4.82 -13.25 -17.18
N GLU A 156 4.03 -12.25 -17.56
CA GLU A 156 2.72 -12.44 -18.20
C GLU A 156 2.85 -13.14 -19.56
N ALA A 157 3.83 -12.74 -20.37
CA ALA A 157 4.11 -13.41 -21.63
C ALA A 157 4.47 -14.89 -21.45
N TYR A 158 5.21 -15.21 -20.38
CA TYR A 158 5.49 -16.61 -20.05
C TYR A 158 4.25 -17.39 -19.60
N LEU A 159 3.40 -16.78 -18.79
CA LEU A 159 2.12 -17.40 -18.38
C LEU A 159 1.23 -17.72 -19.56
N ASP A 160 1.19 -16.84 -20.56
CA ASP A 160 0.40 -17.01 -21.79
C ASP A 160 1.07 -17.89 -22.87
N GLY A 161 2.30 -18.36 -22.65
CA GLY A 161 3.03 -19.15 -23.62
C GLY A 161 3.50 -18.34 -24.85
N ASN A 162 3.71 -17.02 -24.69
CA ASN A 162 4.10 -16.10 -25.78
C ASN A 162 5.49 -15.47 -25.54
N LEU A 163 6.23 -15.95 -24.53
CA LEU A 163 7.51 -15.36 -24.17
C LEU A 163 8.55 -15.57 -25.28
N GLU A 164 9.22 -14.48 -25.63
CA GLU A 164 10.48 -14.51 -26.36
C GLU A 164 11.43 -13.49 -25.70
N VAL A 165 12.47 -13.99 -25.03
CA VAL A 165 13.46 -13.15 -24.35
C VAL A 165 14.83 -13.82 -24.41
N PHE A 166 15.88 -13.03 -24.57
CA PHE A 166 17.26 -13.51 -24.72
C PHE A 166 17.47 -14.47 -25.89
N GLY A 167 16.58 -14.43 -26.90
CA GLY A 167 16.60 -15.33 -28.06
C GLY A 167 16.06 -16.73 -27.74
N GLN A 168 15.37 -16.91 -26.63
CA GLN A 168 14.72 -18.18 -26.26
C GLN A 168 13.21 -17.99 -26.15
N LYS A 169 12.46 -18.99 -26.60
CA LYS A 169 11.01 -19.07 -26.45
C LYS A 169 10.64 -19.75 -25.14
N TRP A 170 9.41 -19.52 -24.67
CA TRP A 170 8.93 -20.07 -23.39
C TRP A 170 9.10 -21.60 -23.26
N GLU A 171 8.92 -22.36 -24.34
CA GLU A 171 9.07 -23.81 -24.43
C GLU A 171 10.52 -24.27 -24.22
N GLU A 172 11.48 -23.39 -24.54
CA GLU A 172 12.91 -23.68 -24.52
C GLU A 172 13.56 -23.40 -23.17
N ILE A 173 12.81 -22.83 -22.21
CA ILE A 173 13.33 -22.59 -20.86
C ILE A 173 13.71 -23.93 -20.20
N PRO A 174 14.99 -24.19 -19.98
CA PRO A 174 15.46 -25.49 -19.55
C PRO A 174 15.11 -25.76 -18.08
N PHE A 175 14.99 -27.04 -17.74
CA PHE A 175 15.06 -27.47 -16.35
C PHE A 175 16.52 -27.62 -15.94
N ALA A 176 16.83 -27.15 -14.73
CA ALA A 176 18.11 -27.40 -14.11
C ALA A 176 18.30 -28.92 -13.87
N LYS A 177 19.55 -29.39 -13.97
CA LYS A 177 19.89 -30.81 -13.85
C LYS A 177 21.03 -31.01 -12.86
N LYS A 178 20.97 -32.13 -12.15
CA LYS A 178 22.01 -32.57 -11.21
C LYS A 178 22.31 -31.48 -10.18
N GLU A 179 23.59 -31.10 -10.04
CA GLU A 179 24.11 -30.09 -9.12
C GLU A 179 23.65 -28.64 -9.45
N LYS A 180 23.02 -28.44 -10.60
CA LYS A 180 22.44 -27.13 -10.98
C LYS A 180 21.00 -26.95 -10.51
N ILE A 181 20.36 -27.98 -9.94
CA ILE A 181 19.05 -27.81 -9.30
C ILE A 181 19.25 -26.93 -8.08
N GLY A 182 18.39 -25.89 -7.95
CA GLY A 182 18.47 -24.93 -6.84
C GLY A 182 18.16 -25.55 -5.48
N CYS A 183 18.49 -24.86 -4.43
CA CYS A 183 18.28 -25.28 -3.05
C CYS A 183 17.16 -24.47 -2.39
N THR A 184 16.57 -25.04 -1.34
CA THR A 184 15.67 -24.34 -0.43
C THR A 184 16.41 -24.01 0.86
N VAL A 185 16.33 -22.77 1.30
CA VAL A 185 17.00 -22.28 2.51
C VAL A 185 15.95 -21.73 3.48
N ASP A 186 15.91 -22.22 4.70
CA ASP A 186 15.15 -21.63 5.80
C ASP A 186 15.86 -20.33 6.24
N TYR A 187 15.21 -19.18 6.04
CA TYR A 187 15.82 -17.86 6.24
C TYR A 187 15.09 -16.99 7.29
N VAL A 188 14.62 -17.61 8.36
CA VAL A 188 14.00 -16.92 9.51
C VAL A 188 14.89 -15.81 10.08
N SER A 189 16.20 -15.95 9.97
CA SER A 189 17.18 -14.92 10.37
C SER A 189 16.96 -13.59 9.66
N GLY A 190 16.51 -13.60 8.39
CA GLY A 190 16.17 -12.37 7.65
C GLY A 190 14.99 -11.63 8.29
N ARG A 191 13.93 -12.35 8.67
CA ARG A 191 12.80 -11.77 9.40
C ARG A 191 13.24 -11.18 10.75
N ASN A 192 14.08 -11.88 11.48
CA ASN A 192 14.60 -11.39 12.75
C ASN A 192 15.48 -10.13 12.57
N ARG A 193 16.20 -10.02 11.45
CA ARG A 193 16.95 -8.82 11.07
C ARG A 193 16.01 -7.63 10.84
N TYR A 194 14.88 -7.83 10.15
CA TYR A 194 13.88 -6.78 9.99
C TYR A 194 13.30 -6.32 11.35
N ILE A 195 13.00 -7.26 12.26
CA ILE A 195 12.60 -6.91 13.63
C ILE A 195 13.68 -6.05 14.32
N GLY A 196 14.93 -6.49 14.26
CA GLY A 196 16.07 -5.73 14.81
C GLY A 196 16.20 -4.35 14.18
N TYR A 197 15.98 -4.24 12.87
CA TYR A 197 15.97 -2.96 12.16
C TYR A 197 14.88 -2.02 12.71
N LEU A 198 13.64 -2.49 12.82
CA LEU A 198 12.54 -1.68 13.36
C LEU A 198 12.84 -1.21 14.80
N ILE A 199 13.36 -2.09 15.64
CA ILE A 199 13.78 -1.73 17.01
C ILE A 199 14.86 -0.64 16.99
N SER A 200 15.81 -0.73 16.07
CA SER A 200 16.90 0.26 15.95
C SER A 200 16.43 1.66 15.54
N LEU A 201 15.23 1.76 14.96
CA LEU A 201 14.60 3.03 14.60
C LEU A 201 13.87 3.71 15.77
N GLY A 202 13.72 3.01 16.90
CA GLY A 202 13.13 3.55 18.12
C GLY A 202 14.04 4.59 18.77
N VAL A 203 13.65 5.87 18.69
CA VAL A 203 14.40 6.99 19.27
C VAL A 203 14.08 7.20 20.76
N TYR A 204 12.88 6.79 21.17
CA TYR A 204 12.37 6.94 22.53
C TYR A 204 11.99 5.60 23.14
N SER A 205 12.13 5.48 24.45
CA SER A 205 11.53 4.37 25.19
C SER A 205 10.02 4.59 25.31
N PHE A 206 9.25 3.52 25.08
CA PHE A 206 7.78 3.52 25.26
C PHE A 206 7.35 3.06 26.66
N ARG A 207 8.28 3.09 27.62
CA ARG A 207 8.01 2.63 29.00
C ARG A 207 6.84 3.41 29.60
N GLY A 208 5.87 2.66 30.13
CA GLY A 208 4.67 3.23 30.75
C GLY A 208 3.50 3.46 29.80
N VAL A 209 3.70 3.32 28.49
CA VAL A 209 2.62 3.47 27.49
C VAL A 209 1.93 2.13 27.29
N LYS A 210 0.59 2.13 27.35
CA LYS A 210 -0.26 0.99 27.06
C LYS A 210 -0.68 1.04 25.58
N VAL A 211 -0.22 0.08 24.79
CA VAL A 211 -0.45 0.00 23.35
C VAL A 211 -1.32 -1.21 23.03
N ALA A 212 -2.42 -1.00 22.32
CA ALA A 212 -3.22 -2.07 21.73
C ALA A 212 -2.79 -2.28 20.27
N LEU A 213 -2.59 -3.54 19.88
CA LEU A 213 -2.24 -3.94 18.51
C LEU A 213 -3.29 -4.89 17.95
N ASP A 214 -3.97 -4.50 16.89
CA ASP A 214 -4.83 -5.39 16.10
C ASP A 214 -4.04 -5.91 14.91
N CYS A 215 -3.71 -7.20 14.95
CA CYS A 215 -2.89 -7.84 13.93
C CYS A 215 -3.69 -8.48 12.79
N ALA A 216 -5.00 -8.23 12.70
CA ALA A 216 -5.87 -8.74 11.63
C ALA A 216 -5.84 -10.28 11.45
N ASN A 217 -5.35 -11.06 12.42
CA ASN A 217 -4.94 -12.45 12.26
C ASN A 217 -3.98 -12.66 11.07
N GLY A 218 -3.26 -11.59 10.69
CA GLY A 218 -2.33 -11.51 9.57
C GLY A 218 -0.87 -11.68 10.00
N SER A 219 0.04 -11.25 9.15
CA SER A 219 1.48 -11.48 9.28
C SER A 219 2.19 -10.68 10.38
N SER A 220 1.56 -9.59 10.87
CA SER A 220 2.15 -8.73 11.92
C SER A 220 2.13 -9.34 13.33
N TRP A 221 1.36 -10.41 13.57
CA TRP A 221 1.03 -10.93 14.90
C TRP A 221 2.25 -11.24 15.78
N ASN A 222 3.33 -11.73 15.19
CA ASN A 222 4.55 -12.10 15.91
C ASN A 222 5.67 -11.03 15.79
N ILE A 223 5.52 -10.07 14.90
CA ILE A 223 6.52 -9.02 14.64
C ILE A 223 6.21 -7.77 15.45
N ALA A 224 4.98 -7.24 15.34
CA ALA A 224 4.61 -5.98 15.95
C ALA A 224 4.79 -6.00 17.48
N LYS A 225 4.27 -7.06 18.14
CA LYS A 225 4.44 -7.22 19.60
C LYS A 225 5.91 -7.25 20.00
N ALA A 226 6.74 -8.02 19.32
CA ALA A 226 8.17 -8.14 19.63
C ALA A 226 8.89 -6.78 19.55
N VAL A 227 8.56 -5.97 18.57
CA VAL A 227 9.13 -4.62 18.39
C VAL A 227 8.69 -3.68 19.51
N PHE A 228 7.40 -3.62 19.81
CA PHE A 228 6.88 -2.72 20.86
C PHE A 228 7.35 -3.13 22.26
N ASP A 229 7.37 -4.43 22.58
CA ASP A 229 7.89 -4.93 23.84
C ASP A 229 9.39 -4.59 24.02
N ALA A 230 10.19 -4.75 22.96
CA ALA A 230 11.61 -4.41 23.01
C ALA A 230 11.85 -2.92 23.26
N LEU A 231 10.95 -2.05 22.80
CA LEU A 231 10.98 -0.61 23.05
C LEU A 231 10.36 -0.21 24.40
N GLY A 232 9.84 -1.19 25.16
CA GLY A 232 9.38 -1.01 26.54
C GLY A 232 7.90 -0.68 26.70
N ALA A 233 7.09 -0.77 25.65
CA ALA A 233 5.64 -0.59 25.74
C ALA A 233 4.98 -1.71 26.55
N LYS A 234 3.86 -1.42 27.19
CA LYS A 234 2.95 -2.43 27.71
C LYS A 234 1.96 -2.82 26.60
N THR A 235 2.26 -3.92 25.92
CA THR A 235 1.61 -4.29 24.67
C THR A 235 0.46 -5.26 24.90
N TYR A 236 -0.70 -4.95 24.35
CA TYR A 236 -1.90 -5.78 24.33
C TYR A 236 -2.26 -6.10 22.89
N VAL A 237 -2.38 -7.39 22.55
CA VAL A 237 -2.58 -7.82 21.16
C VAL A 237 -3.94 -8.48 21.04
N ILE A 238 -4.71 -8.07 20.04
CA ILE A 238 -5.96 -8.69 19.62
C ILE A 238 -5.82 -9.21 18.19
N ASN A 239 -6.70 -10.14 17.80
CA ASN A 239 -6.69 -10.75 16.46
C ASN A 239 -5.30 -11.26 16.05
N ALA A 240 -4.68 -12.07 16.90
CA ALA A 240 -3.32 -12.58 16.74
C ALA A 240 -3.25 -14.13 16.82
N GLN A 241 -4.32 -14.80 16.47
CA GLN A 241 -4.43 -16.27 16.44
C GLN A 241 -4.89 -16.73 15.05
N PRO A 242 -4.01 -16.64 14.03
CA PRO A 242 -4.37 -17.01 12.68
C PRO A 242 -4.65 -18.52 12.58
N ASP A 243 -5.77 -18.88 11.94
CA ASP A 243 -6.16 -20.27 11.63
C ASP A 243 -6.13 -20.59 10.12
N GLY A 244 -5.74 -19.61 9.30
CA GLY A 244 -5.69 -19.71 7.85
C GLY A 244 -6.95 -19.23 7.14
N THR A 245 -8.05 -19.00 7.88
CA THR A 245 -9.35 -18.60 7.32
C THR A 245 -9.91 -17.33 7.97
N ASN A 246 -9.34 -16.87 9.05
CA ASN A 246 -9.82 -15.73 9.85
C ASN A 246 -9.07 -14.41 9.60
N ILE A 247 -8.15 -14.35 8.64
CA ILE A 247 -7.42 -13.12 8.30
C ILE A 247 -8.40 -12.02 7.86
N ASN A 248 -8.25 -10.80 8.37
CA ASN A 248 -9.09 -9.63 8.13
C ASN A 248 -10.59 -9.80 8.49
N ASN A 249 -10.99 -10.92 9.04
CA ASN A 249 -12.38 -11.19 9.37
C ASN A 249 -12.80 -10.42 10.63
N ASN A 250 -13.56 -9.32 10.45
CA ASN A 250 -13.93 -8.38 11.51
C ASN A 250 -12.71 -7.90 12.33
N ALA A 251 -11.56 -7.71 11.68
CA ALA A 251 -10.29 -7.45 12.29
C ALA A 251 -9.42 -6.52 11.43
N GLY A 252 -8.46 -5.85 12.07
CA GLY A 252 -7.45 -5.03 11.41
C GLY A 252 -7.95 -3.70 10.88
N SER A 253 -7.18 -3.10 9.99
CA SER A 253 -7.37 -1.73 9.51
C SER A 253 -8.67 -1.50 8.74
N THR A 254 -9.25 -2.54 8.14
CA THR A 254 -10.53 -2.44 7.42
C THR A 254 -11.76 -2.64 8.31
N HIS A 255 -11.57 -3.14 9.54
CA HIS A 255 -12.64 -3.39 10.52
C HIS A 255 -12.22 -2.89 11.91
N ILE A 256 -11.90 -1.61 11.98
CA ILE A 256 -11.24 -0.98 13.14
C ILE A 256 -12.14 -0.88 14.41
N GLY A 257 -13.46 -1.08 14.28
CA GLY A 257 -14.42 -0.95 15.39
C GLY A 257 -14.09 -1.82 16.62
N GLY A 258 -13.54 -3.01 16.40
CA GLY A 258 -13.08 -3.88 17.49
C GLY A 258 -11.96 -3.26 18.30
N LEU A 259 -10.99 -2.65 17.63
CA LEU A 259 -9.87 -1.95 18.27
C LEU A 259 -10.34 -0.68 18.99
N GLN A 260 -11.25 0.12 18.40
CA GLN A 260 -11.83 1.31 19.04
C GLN A 260 -12.45 0.96 20.41
N LYS A 261 -13.31 -0.07 20.42
CA LYS A 261 -13.93 -0.58 21.62
C LYS A 261 -12.89 -1.05 22.64
N TYR A 262 -11.90 -1.83 22.20
CA TYR A 262 -10.85 -2.35 23.08
C TYR A 262 -10.01 -1.25 23.73
N VAL A 263 -9.64 -0.22 22.96
CA VAL A 263 -8.86 0.93 23.45
C VAL A 263 -9.59 1.65 24.59
N VAL A 264 -10.86 1.97 24.39
CA VAL A 264 -11.66 2.72 25.38
C VAL A 264 -11.95 1.87 26.61
N GLU A 265 -12.43 0.64 26.46
CA GLU A 265 -12.84 -0.23 27.57
C GLU A 265 -11.66 -0.64 28.46
N ASN A 266 -10.45 -0.76 27.92
CA ASN A 266 -9.27 -1.18 28.66
C ASN A 266 -8.31 -0.03 29.00
N GLY A 267 -8.68 1.22 28.70
CA GLY A 267 -7.89 2.41 29.00
C GLY A 267 -6.50 2.34 28.38
N MET A 268 -6.43 2.06 27.08
CA MET A 268 -5.18 2.11 26.32
C MET A 268 -4.81 3.56 26.00
N ASP A 269 -3.53 3.83 25.88
CA ASP A 269 -3.05 5.16 25.48
C ASP A 269 -3.14 5.36 23.95
N VAL A 270 -3.06 4.27 23.19
CA VAL A 270 -3.14 4.25 21.74
C VAL A 270 -3.42 2.84 21.23
N GLY A 271 -4.11 2.73 20.08
CA GLY A 271 -4.28 1.49 19.34
C GLY A 271 -3.71 1.60 17.92
N PHE A 272 -3.17 0.50 17.39
CA PHE A 272 -2.72 0.37 16.00
C PHE A 272 -3.35 -0.86 15.36
N ALA A 273 -3.98 -0.68 14.19
CA ALA A 273 -4.57 -1.74 13.40
C ALA A 273 -3.79 -1.90 12.09
N TYR A 274 -3.38 -3.12 11.80
CA TYR A 274 -2.70 -3.48 10.55
C TYR A 274 -3.67 -4.21 9.61
N ASP A 275 -3.33 -4.33 8.35
CA ASP A 275 -3.97 -5.26 7.43
C ASP A 275 -3.20 -6.60 7.36
N GLY A 276 -3.65 -7.52 6.52
CA GLY A 276 -3.16 -8.91 6.52
C GLY A 276 -1.66 -9.06 6.33
N ASP A 277 -1.01 -8.23 5.51
CA ASP A 277 0.43 -8.24 5.26
C ASP A 277 1.17 -7.02 5.84
N ALA A 278 0.46 -6.21 6.62
CA ALA A 278 0.95 -5.11 7.43
C ALA A 278 1.73 -4.03 6.66
N ASP A 279 1.37 -3.80 5.41
CA ASP A 279 1.85 -2.65 4.66
C ASP A 279 1.05 -1.36 4.98
N ARG A 280 -0.09 -1.50 5.69
CA ARG A 280 -0.96 -0.43 6.18
C ARG A 280 -1.05 -0.39 7.69
N CYS A 281 -1.29 0.83 8.21
CA CYS A 281 -1.59 1.07 9.61
C CYS A 281 -2.63 2.18 9.76
N LEU A 282 -3.70 1.91 10.49
CA LEU A 282 -4.57 2.94 11.07
C LEU A 282 -4.38 2.98 12.58
N CYS A 283 -4.62 4.15 13.17
CA CYS A 283 -4.48 4.30 14.61
C CYS A 283 -5.84 4.58 15.26
N VAL A 284 -5.90 4.34 16.58
CA VAL A 284 -7.02 4.73 17.43
C VAL A 284 -6.46 5.53 18.59
N ASP A 285 -6.98 6.72 18.83
CA ASP A 285 -6.59 7.54 19.95
C ASP A 285 -7.18 7.03 21.27
N GLU A 286 -6.77 7.58 22.40
CA GLU A 286 -7.21 7.19 23.75
C GLU A 286 -8.71 7.45 24.01
N LYS A 287 -9.39 8.18 23.12
CA LYS A 287 -10.84 8.45 23.16
C LYS A 287 -11.64 7.52 22.28
N GLY A 288 -10.96 6.66 21.49
CA GLY A 288 -11.57 5.74 20.54
C GLY A 288 -11.80 6.32 19.14
N ASN A 289 -11.26 7.50 18.81
CA ASN A 289 -11.38 8.08 17.49
C ASN A 289 -10.40 7.41 16.53
N VAL A 290 -10.83 7.22 15.28
CA VAL A 290 -9.98 6.68 14.22
C VAL A 290 -9.05 7.77 13.68
N ILE A 291 -7.78 7.46 13.65
CA ILE A 291 -6.71 8.26 13.04
C ILE A 291 -6.31 7.57 11.74
N THR A 292 -6.79 8.11 10.62
CA THR A 292 -6.57 7.57 9.27
C THR A 292 -5.17 7.89 8.73
N GLY A 293 -4.84 7.38 7.55
CA GLY A 293 -3.59 7.74 6.88
C GLY A 293 -3.43 9.25 6.64
N ASP A 294 -4.52 9.96 6.39
CA ASP A 294 -4.48 11.41 6.23
C ASP A 294 -4.11 12.13 7.54
N HIS A 295 -4.63 11.68 8.68
CA HIS A 295 -4.21 12.19 9.99
C HIS A 295 -2.72 11.90 10.24
N ILE A 296 -2.25 10.71 9.88
CA ILE A 296 -0.84 10.31 10.02
C ILE A 296 0.05 11.22 9.19
N LEU A 297 -0.33 11.48 7.92
CA LEU A 297 0.38 12.40 7.03
C LEU A 297 0.40 13.82 7.61
N TYR A 298 -0.72 14.30 8.17
CA TYR A 298 -0.81 15.59 8.84
C TYR A 298 0.12 15.67 10.06
N ILE A 299 -0.01 14.71 10.99
CA ILE A 299 0.75 14.69 12.25
C ILE A 299 2.26 14.62 11.97
N TYR A 300 2.67 13.67 11.13
CA TYR A 300 4.09 13.46 10.89
C TYR A 300 4.69 14.50 9.93
N GLY A 301 3.94 14.98 8.95
CA GLY A 301 4.32 16.09 8.07
C GLY A 301 4.58 17.37 8.86
N LYS A 302 3.66 17.74 9.76
CA LYS A 302 3.82 18.87 10.71
C LYS A 302 5.06 18.70 11.58
N TYR A 303 5.24 17.52 12.18
CA TYR A 303 6.40 17.19 12.99
C TYR A 303 7.72 17.30 12.24
N MET A 304 7.77 16.80 11.01
CA MET A 304 8.96 16.91 10.15
C MET A 304 9.26 18.38 9.80
N LYS A 305 8.23 19.15 9.46
CA LYS A 305 8.39 20.58 9.12
C LYS A 305 8.98 21.38 10.29
N GLU A 306 8.38 21.23 11.48
CA GLU A 306 8.83 21.92 12.71
C GLU A 306 10.28 21.59 13.08
N ARG A 307 10.79 20.42 12.67
CA ARG A 307 12.17 19.97 12.89
C ARG A 307 13.12 20.26 11.71
N GLY A 308 12.65 20.90 10.66
CA GLY A 308 13.43 21.13 9.43
C GLY A 308 13.80 19.83 8.69
N LYS A 309 12.99 18.76 8.85
CA LYS A 309 13.22 17.46 8.22
C LYS A 309 12.38 17.22 6.98
N LEU A 310 11.38 18.05 6.71
CA LEU A 310 10.57 18.03 5.50
C LEU A 310 11.31 18.79 4.37
N LEU A 311 12.36 18.16 3.82
CA LEU A 311 13.36 18.81 2.98
C LEU A 311 12.79 19.53 1.75
N THR A 312 11.78 18.92 1.10
CA THR A 312 11.08 19.50 -0.05
C THR A 312 9.89 20.36 0.34
N ASN A 313 9.62 20.51 1.64
CA ASN A 313 8.39 21.10 2.20
C ASN A 313 7.11 20.43 1.68
N THR A 314 7.21 19.23 1.06
CA THR A 314 6.11 18.57 0.35
C THR A 314 5.75 17.23 0.99
N VAL A 315 4.44 16.98 1.18
CA VAL A 315 3.85 15.68 1.50
C VAL A 315 3.15 15.15 0.25
N VAL A 316 3.40 13.88 -0.11
CA VAL A 316 2.78 13.27 -1.29
C VAL A 316 1.53 12.51 -0.85
N THR A 317 0.41 12.78 -1.53
CA THR A 317 -0.90 12.19 -1.26
C THR A 317 -1.50 11.63 -2.55
N THR A 318 -2.67 11.02 -2.47
CA THR A 318 -3.46 10.67 -3.66
C THR A 318 -4.67 11.61 -3.80
N VAL A 319 -5.32 11.57 -4.96
CA VAL A 319 -6.58 12.28 -5.19
C VAL A 319 -7.71 11.87 -4.23
N MET A 320 -7.55 10.78 -3.48
CA MET A 320 -8.52 10.30 -2.50
C MET A 320 -8.31 10.84 -1.09
N SER A 321 -7.19 11.50 -0.79
CA SER A 321 -6.99 12.12 0.53
C SER A 321 -8.03 13.20 0.79
N ASN A 322 -8.52 13.27 2.02
CA ASN A 322 -9.63 14.16 2.41
C ASN A 322 -9.31 15.64 2.16
N PHE A 323 -10.31 16.39 1.72
CA PHE A 323 -10.16 17.83 1.44
C PHE A 323 -9.62 18.62 2.64
N GLY A 324 -10.02 18.23 3.86
CA GLY A 324 -9.54 18.84 5.09
C GLY A 324 -8.02 18.72 5.28
N LEU A 325 -7.39 17.66 4.75
CA LEU A 325 -5.93 17.51 4.80
C LEU A 325 -5.23 18.64 4.03
N TYR A 326 -5.74 18.99 2.86
CA TYR A 326 -5.17 20.07 2.05
C TYR A 326 -5.33 21.42 2.72
N LYS A 327 -6.50 21.67 3.31
CA LYS A 327 -6.74 22.87 4.13
C LYS A 327 -5.74 22.98 5.28
N ALA A 328 -5.57 21.89 6.03
CA ALA A 328 -4.63 21.86 7.14
C ALA A 328 -3.16 22.06 6.67
N PHE A 329 -2.80 21.54 5.52
CA PHE A 329 -1.47 21.77 4.95
C PHE A 329 -1.29 23.24 4.49
N ASP A 330 -2.30 23.85 3.88
CA ASP A 330 -2.29 25.26 3.49
C ASP A 330 -2.06 26.16 4.72
N GLU A 331 -2.75 25.91 5.84
CA GLU A 331 -2.58 26.63 7.10
C GLU A 331 -1.17 26.46 7.68
N LEU A 332 -0.60 25.26 7.57
CA LEU A 332 0.76 24.97 8.01
C LEU A 332 1.82 25.47 7.03
N GLY A 333 1.44 25.91 5.81
CA GLY A 333 2.36 26.25 4.73
C GLY A 333 3.17 25.02 4.26
N ILE A 334 2.61 23.82 4.32
CA ILE A 334 3.15 22.59 3.75
C ILE A 334 2.64 22.45 2.34
N ASP A 335 3.54 22.21 1.38
CA ASP A 335 3.18 21.90 0.01
C ASP A 335 2.73 20.43 -0.09
N TYR A 336 1.87 20.13 -1.06
CA TYR A 336 1.41 18.77 -1.28
C TYR A 336 1.33 18.43 -2.76
N ALA A 337 1.56 17.14 -3.07
CA ALA A 337 1.34 16.58 -4.39
C ALA A 337 0.19 15.58 -4.33
N LYS A 338 -0.67 15.60 -5.35
CA LYS A 338 -1.80 14.68 -5.52
C LYS A 338 -1.48 13.74 -6.67
N THR A 339 -1.29 12.47 -6.39
CA THR A 339 -1.08 11.45 -7.42
C THR A 339 -2.38 10.72 -7.74
N ALA A 340 -2.37 9.90 -8.77
CA ALA A 340 -3.40 8.87 -8.97
C ALA A 340 -3.43 7.91 -7.76
N VAL A 341 -4.53 7.18 -7.60
CA VAL A 341 -4.70 6.18 -6.55
C VAL A 341 -3.77 5.00 -6.80
N GLY A 342 -3.01 4.63 -5.79
CA GLY A 342 -2.05 3.53 -5.81
C GLY A 342 -0.69 3.97 -5.26
N ASP A 343 -0.17 3.19 -4.34
CA ASP A 343 1.10 3.42 -3.65
C ASP A 343 2.31 3.53 -4.61
N LYS A 344 2.24 2.85 -5.77
CA LYS A 344 3.22 2.95 -6.85
C LYS A 344 3.40 4.42 -7.30
N TYR A 345 2.30 5.10 -7.59
CA TYR A 345 2.34 6.50 -8.06
C TYR A 345 2.84 7.46 -6.97
N VAL A 346 2.47 7.18 -5.72
CA VAL A 346 2.98 7.94 -4.56
C VAL A 346 4.49 7.78 -4.48
N TYR A 347 4.99 6.54 -4.51
CA TYR A 347 6.43 6.24 -4.42
C TYR A 347 7.23 6.81 -5.58
N GLU A 348 6.77 6.63 -6.82
CA GLU A 348 7.42 7.19 -8.02
C GLU A 348 7.55 8.71 -7.94
N TYR A 349 6.47 9.39 -7.53
CA TYR A 349 6.52 10.84 -7.34
C TYR A 349 7.52 11.24 -6.25
N MET A 350 7.51 10.52 -5.12
CA MET A 350 8.44 10.75 -4.01
C MET A 350 9.90 10.64 -4.45
N MET A 351 10.24 9.58 -5.17
CA MET A 351 11.61 9.33 -5.64
C MET A 351 12.06 10.38 -6.65
N LYS A 352 11.21 10.70 -7.63
CA LYS A 352 11.49 11.70 -8.66
C LYS A 352 11.74 13.10 -8.09
N ASN A 353 11.03 13.46 -7.01
CA ASN A 353 11.04 14.80 -6.44
C ASN A 353 11.79 14.89 -5.09
N GLY A 354 12.36 13.79 -4.59
CA GLY A 354 13.10 13.76 -3.34
C GLY A 354 12.23 13.94 -2.08
N CYS A 355 10.93 13.64 -2.16
CA CYS A 355 10.01 13.77 -1.04
C CYS A 355 10.27 12.69 0.02
N ARG A 356 10.09 13.04 1.30
CA ARG A 356 10.46 12.18 2.44
C ARG A 356 9.29 11.41 3.03
N ILE A 357 8.06 11.85 2.78
CA ILE A 357 6.84 11.23 3.27
C ILE A 357 5.75 11.31 2.20
N GLY A 358 5.01 10.24 2.08
CA GLY A 358 3.81 10.18 1.24
C GLY A 358 2.95 8.99 1.65
N GLY A 359 1.73 8.94 1.15
CA GLY A 359 0.84 7.83 1.46
C GLY A 359 -0.60 8.07 1.06
N GLU A 360 -1.45 7.19 1.55
CA GLU A 360 -2.86 7.12 1.25
C GLU A 360 -3.71 7.16 2.53
N GLN A 361 -4.95 7.63 2.40
CA GLN A 361 -5.94 7.62 3.49
C GLN A 361 -6.11 6.22 4.12
N SER A 362 -5.92 5.16 3.34
CA SER A 362 -6.00 3.76 3.78
C SER A 362 -4.94 3.36 4.82
N GLY A 363 -3.97 4.22 5.10
CA GLY A 363 -2.88 3.95 6.05
C GLY A 363 -1.62 3.36 5.42
N HIS A 364 -1.53 3.27 4.10
CA HIS A 364 -0.30 2.91 3.41
C HIS A 364 0.63 4.13 3.38
N ILE A 365 1.55 4.21 4.33
CA ILE A 365 2.44 5.38 4.52
C ILE A 365 3.87 4.98 4.21
N ILE A 366 4.51 5.76 3.35
CA ILE A 366 5.88 5.56 2.90
C ILE A 366 6.79 6.62 3.53
N PHE A 367 7.81 6.17 4.22
CA PHE A 367 8.90 7.00 4.73
C PHE A 367 10.16 6.71 3.92
N SER A 368 10.40 7.40 2.81
CA SER A 368 11.45 7.07 1.82
C SER A 368 12.87 6.96 2.38
N LYS A 369 13.13 7.56 3.55
CA LYS A 369 14.40 7.40 4.26
C LYS A 369 14.59 5.98 4.81
N TYR A 370 13.52 5.26 5.10
CA TYR A 370 13.53 4.01 5.86
C TYR A 370 13.03 2.81 5.06
N ALA A 371 12.06 3.01 4.20
CA ALA A 371 11.40 1.95 3.45
C ALA A 371 11.10 2.39 2.01
N SER A 372 11.07 1.44 1.08
CA SER A 372 10.69 1.61 -0.33
C SER A 372 9.21 1.35 -0.59
N THR A 373 8.46 0.95 0.42
CA THR A 373 7.02 0.68 0.38
C THR A 373 6.37 1.13 1.68
N GLY A 374 5.05 1.08 1.76
CA GLY A 374 4.34 1.26 3.03
C GLY A 374 4.75 0.21 4.05
N ASP A 375 4.86 0.64 5.29
CA ASP A 375 5.23 -0.21 6.42
C ASP A 375 4.38 0.18 7.63
N GLY A 376 3.39 -0.65 7.94
CA GLY A 376 2.44 -0.37 9.01
C GLY A 376 3.10 -0.34 10.39
N ILE A 377 4.07 -1.23 10.64
CA ILE A 377 4.76 -1.28 11.94
C ILE A 377 5.70 -0.08 12.07
N LEU A 378 6.43 0.28 11.02
CA LEU A 378 7.22 1.51 11.00
C LEU A 378 6.33 2.74 11.21
N THR A 379 5.17 2.79 10.56
CA THR A 379 4.20 3.89 10.70
C THR A 379 3.76 4.05 12.15
N SER A 380 3.40 2.95 12.81
CA SER A 380 3.03 2.98 14.23
C SER A 380 4.18 3.46 15.12
N LEU A 381 5.43 3.05 14.84
CA LEU A 381 6.61 3.54 15.55
C LEU A 381 6.83 5.05 15.33
N LYS A 382 6.56 5.55 14.14
CA LYS A 382 6.70 6.98 13.82
C LYS A 382 5.64 7.84 14.52
N ILE A 383 4.43 7.35 14.67
CA ILE A 383 3.40 8.01 15.49
C ILE A 383 3.81 8.00 16.97
N MET A 384 4.28 6.87 17.50
CA MET A 384 4.82 6.81 18.87
C MET A 384 5.98 7.78 19.07
N GLU A 385 6.87 7.93 18.07
CA GLU A 385 7.97 8.92 18.11
C GLU A 385 7.42 10.34 18.35
N VAL A 386 6.36 10.73 17.65
CA VAL A 386 5.75 12.07 17.81
C VAL A 386 5.09 12.22 19.16
N MET A 387 4.33 11.22 19.62
CA MET A 387 3.69 11.22 20.94
C MET A 387 4.71 11.42 22.06
N MET A 388 5.82 10.66 22.02
CA MET A 388 6.88 10.74 23.01
C MET A 388 7.64 12.08 22.94
N ALA A 389 7.98 12.52 21.74
CA ALA A 389 8.72 13.78 21.52
C ALA A 389 7.92 15.01 21.99
N ARG A 390 6.61 15.00 21.78
CA ARG A 390 5.72 16.12 22.13
C ARG A 390 5.10 15.98 23.52
N LYS A 391 5.20 14.80 24.13
CA LYS A 391 4.50 14.46 25.40
C LYS A 391 3.00 14.75 25.31
N LYS A 392 2.40 14.43 24.17
CA LYS A 392 0.99 14.64 23.85
C LYS A 392 0.30 13.32 23.54
N LYS A 393 -0.98 13.26 23.85
CA LYS A 393 -1.87 12.18 23.44
C LYS A 393 -2.12 12.25 21.94
N LEU A 394 -2.54 11.13 21.36
CA LEU A 394 -2.76 11.07 19.91
C LEU A 394 -3.92 11.97 19.48
N SER A 395 -4.98 12.09 20.31
CA SER A 395 -6.09 13.02 20.04
C SER A 395 -5.64 14.48 19.96
N GLU A 396 -4.69 14.90 20.81
CA GLU A 396 -4.14 16.27 20.81
C GLU A 396 -3.22 16.54 19.59
N LEU A 397 -2.57 15.49 19.08
CA LEU A 397 -1.72 15.61 17.88
C LEU A 397 -2.56 15.72 16.60
N ALA A 398 -3.76 15.16 16.60
CA ALA A 398 -4.70 15.24 15.49
C ALA A 398 -5.48 16.58 15.44
N GLU A 399 -5.43 17.39 16.49
CA GLU A 399 -6.04 18.72 16.51
C GLU A 399 -5.51 19.61 15.39
N GLY A 400 -6.42 20.33 14.71
CA GLY A 400 -6.10 21.17 13.56
C GLY A 400 -6.25 20.48 12.19
N PHE A 401 -6.64 19.20 12.17
CA PHE A 401 -7.12 18.53 10.97
C PHE A 401 -8.60 18.18 11.12
N THR A 402 -9.45 18.85 10.37
CA THR A 402 -10.89 18.56 10.30
C THR A 402 -11.19 17.69 9.12
N VAL A 403 -11.77 16.52 9.36
CA VAL A 403 -12.23 15.63 8.29
C VAL A 403 -13.54 16.19 7.72
N TYR A 404 -13.54 16.48 6.43
CA TYR A 404 -14.76 16.88 5.72
C TYR A 404 -15.65 15.67 5.47
N PRO A 405 -16.96 15.77 5.72
CA PRO A 405 -17.93 14.77 5.29
C PRO A 405 -17.77 14.42 3.82
N GLN A 406 -17.97 13.15 3.48
CA GLN A 406 -17.79 12.62 2.14
C GLN A 406 -18.95 11.73 1.75
N VAL A 407 -19.51 11.95 0.57
CA VAL A 407 -20.45 11.01 -0.06
C VAL A 407 -19.82 10.48 -1.35
N LEU A 408 -19.76 9.16 -1.49
CA LEU A 408 -19.27 8.45 -2.66
C LEU A 408 -20.38 7.57 -3.23
N THR A 409 -20.76 7.79 -4.50
CA THR A 409 -21.70 6.96 -5.22
C THR A 409 -21.04 6.26 -6.39
N ASN A 410 -21.20 4.94 -6.46
CA ASN A 410 -20.78 4.11 -7.59
C ASN A 410 -21.94 4.00 -8.57
N VAL A 411 -21.78 4.56 -9.77
CA VAL A 411 -22.78 4.49 -10.84
C VAL A 411 -22.35 3.42 -11.84
N ARG A 412 -23.13 2.34 -11.94
CA ARG A 412 -22.85 1.28 -12.92
C ARG A 412 -23.19 1.79 -14.31
N VAL A 413 -22.23 1.75 -15.23
CA VAL A 413 -22.36 2.32 -16.56
C VAL A 413 -21.98 1.33 -17.65
N THR A 414 -22.50 1.53 -18.84
CA THR A 414 -22.22 0.72 -20.04
C THR A 414 -20.83 1.02 -20.61
N ASP A 415 -20.40 2.29 -20.58
CA ASP A 415 -19.09 2.76 -20.99
C ASP A 415 -18.58 3.80 -20.01
N LYS A 416 -17.56 3.44 -19.25
CA LYS A 416 -16.98 4.28 -18.20
C LYS A 416 -16.38 5.56 -18.73
N LYS A 417 -15.61 5.43 -19.82
CA LYS A 417 -14.89 6.55 -20.41
C LYS A 417 -15.85 7.53 -21.07
N ALA A 418 -16.79 7.02 -21.86
CA ALA A 418 -17.81 7.85 -22.48
C ALA A 418 -18.63 8.61 -21.45
N ALA A 419 -19.05 7.95 -20.35
CA ALA A 419 -19.80 8.58 -19.27
C ALA A 419 -18.99 9.64 -18.51
N GLN A 420 -17.70 9.42 -18.30
CA GLN A 420 -16.84 10.40 -17.63
C GLN A 420 -16.50 11.59 -18.53
N ASP A 421 -16.24 11.38 -19.82
CA ASP A 421 -15.83 12.40 -20.78
C ASP A 421 -17.03 13.14 -21.42
N ASP A 422 -18.26 12.76 -21.08
CA ASP A 422 -19.49 13.39 -21.59
C ASP A 422 -19.54 14.89 -21.27
N ALA A 423 -19.93 15.71 -22.25
CA ALA A 423 -19.89 17.16 -22.14
C ALA A 423 -20.84 17.70 -21.04
N ASP A 424 -22.03 17.11 -20.88
CA ASP A 424 -23.01 17.54 -19.88
C ASP A 424 -22.58 17.11 -18.49
N VAL A 425 -21.98 15.90 -18.36
CA VAL A 425 -21.39 15.43 -17.09
C VAL A 425 -20.24 16.34 -16.66
N GLN A 426 -19.34 16.71 -17.59
CA GLN A 426 -18.24 17.63 -17.31
C GLN A 426 -18.74 19.04 -16.97
N ALA A 427 -19.81 19.50 -17.63
CA ALA A 427 -20.45 20.78 -17.30
C ALA A 427 -21.08 20.77 -15.89
N ALA A 428 -21.70 19.66 -15.50
CA ALA A 428 -22.24 19.47 -14.14
C ALA A 428 -21.12 19.46 -13.09
N VAL A 429 -20.04 18.73 -13.35
CA VAL A 429 -18.85 18.71 -12.47
C VAL A 429 -18.24 20.10 -12.31
N LYS A 430 -18.10 20.85 -13.40
CA LYS A 430 -17.61 22.22 -13.36
C LYS A 430 -18.49 23.12 -12.53
N LYS A 431 -19.82 23.05 -12.74
CA LYS A 431 -20.81 23.80 -11.96
C LYS A 431 -20.70 23.50 -10.46
N VAL A 432 -20.64 22.23 -10.09
CA VAL A 432 -20.45 21.83 -8.68
C VAL A 432 -19.15 22.36 -8.12
N THR A 433 -18.06 22.30 -8.89
CA THR A 433 -16.75 22.85 -8.48
C THR A 433 -16.82 24.34 -8.20
N GLU A 434 -17.52 25.11 -9.07
CA GLU A 434 -17.69 26.56 -8.91
C GLU A 434 -18.59 26.87 -7.69
N GLU A 435 -19.68 26.11 -7.47
CA GLU A 435 -20.58 26.30 -6.32
C GLU A 435 -19.92 25.94 -4.99
N LEU A 436 -19.09 24.90 -4.94
CA LEU A 436 -18.36 24.49 -3.73
C LEU A 436 -17.20 25.46 -3.42
N GLY A 437 -16.52 25.98 -4.44
CA GLY A 437 -15.37 26.89 -4.26
C GLY A 437 -14.34 26.34 -3.28
N ASP A 438 -14.08 27.10 -2.21
CA ASP A 438 -13.13 26.75 -1.15
C ASP A 438 -13.78 25.94 0.01
N THR A 439 -15.05 25.58 -0.08
CA THR A 439 -15.78 24.85 0.99
C THR A 439 -15.90 23.36 0.75
N GLY A 440 -15.47 22.88 -0.42
CA GLY A 440 -15.52 21.47 -0.75
C GLY A 440 -14.88 21.12 -2.07
N ARG A 441 -15.07 19.89 -2.52
CA ARG A 441 -14.62 19.44 -3.83
C ARG A 441 -15.48 18.32 -4.38
N ILE A 442 -15.45 18.14 -5.69
CA ILE A 442 -16.00 16.99 -6.39
C ILE A 442 -14.90 16.23 -7.13
N LEU A 443 -14.99 14.91 -7.16
CA LEU A 443 -14.14 14.03 -7.94
C LEU A 443 -15.02 13.00 -8.67
N VAL A 444 -14.90 12.97 -10.00
CA VAL A 444 -15.56 11.96 -10.84
C VAL A 444 -14.47 11.16 -11.54
N ARG A 445 -14.48 9.84 -11.38
CA ARG A 445 -13.48 8.96 -11.99
C ARG A 445 -14.03 7.57 -12.30
N GLU A 446 -13.48 6.95 -13.32
CA GLU A 446 -13.75 5.55 -13.60
C GLU A 446 -13.07 4.61 -12.57
N SER A 447 -13.72 3.47 -12.33
CA SER A 447 -13.13 2.38 -11.55
C SER A 447 -12.17 1.58 -12.43
N GLY A 448 -10.98 1.26 -11.90
CA GLY A 448 -10.02 0.40 -12.60
C GLY A 448 -10.50 -1.04 -12.80
N THR A 449 -11.31 -1.56 -11.88
CA THR A 449 -11.68 -2.99 -11.83
C THR A 449 -13.15 -3.28 -12.14
N GLU A 450 -14.03 -2.32 -11.90
CA GLU A 450 -15.48 -2.50 -12.01
C GLU A 450 -16.08 -1.62 -13.14
N PRO A 451 -17.21 -2.00 -13.74
CA PRO A 451 -17.89 -1.19 -14.75
C PRO A 451 -18.69 -0.04 -14.11
N VAL A 452 -18.01 0.79 -13.30
CA VAL A 452 -18.63 1.91 -12.60
C VAL A 452 -17.85 3.21 -12.79
N VAL A 453 -18.58 4.33 -12.82
CA VAL A 453 -18.04 5.66 -12.58
C VAL A 453 -18.30 6.03 -11.12
N ARG A 454 -17.30 6.52 -10.44
CA ARG A 454 -17.35 6.94 -9.04
C ARG A 454 -17.52 8.43 -8.96
N VAL A 455 -18.59 8.90 -8.35
CA VAL A 455 -18.88 10.30 -8.08
C VAL A 455 -18.69 10.53 -6.58
N MET A 456 -17.72 11.34 -6.20
CA MET A 456 -17.40 11.67 -4.81
C MET A 456 -17.49 13.16 -4.59
N VAL A 457 -18.16 13.59 -3.54
CA VAL A 457 -18.18 14.98 -3.06
C VAL A 457 -17.73 15.02 -1.61
N GLU A 458 -16.91 15.98 -1.28
CA GLU A 458 -16.55 16.35 0.09
C GLU A 458 -16.94 17.81 0.31
N ALA A 459 -17.69 18.08 1.39
CA ALA A 459 -18.18 19.41 1.73
C ALA A 459 -18.40 19.55 3.25
N GLU A 460 -18.92 20.68 3.67
CA GLU A 460 -19.16 21.02 5.09
C GLU A 460 -20.20 20.14 5.80
N SER A 461 -21.13 19.53 5.05
CA SER A 461 -22.10 18.57 5.60
C SER A 461 -22.43 17.45 4.61
N GLU A 462 -22.93 16.34 5.16
CA GLU A 462 -23.32 15.16 4.37
C GLU A 462 -24.48 15.48 3.42
N GLU A 463 -25.43 16.35 3.84
CA GLU A 463 -26.54 16.80 3.02
C GLU A 463 -26.05 17.60 1.79
N VAL A 464 -25.06 18.45 1.96
CA VAL A 464 -24.44 19.20 0.85
C VAL A 464 -23.72 18.25 -0.09
N CYS A 465 -22.99 17.29 0.45
CA CYS A 465 -22.34 16.25 -0.36
C CYS A 465 -23.35 15.47 -1.19
N GLN A 466 -24.43 14.99 -0.58
CA GLN A 466 -25.47 14.20 -1.25
C GLN A 466 -26.15 15.01 -2.36
N LYS A 467 -26.50 16.27 -2.10
CA LYS A 467 -27.10 17.17 -3.10
C LYS A 467 -26.27 17.23 -4.38
N TYR A 468 -24.96 17.40 -4.25
CA TYR A 468 -24.07 17.57 -5.41
C TYR A 468 -23.72 16.24 -6.08
N VAL A 469 -23.63 15.16 -5.32
CA VAL A 469 -23.51 13.80 -5.89
C VAL A 469 -24.73 13.50 -6.75
N ASP A 470 -25.94 13.73 -6.22
CA ASP A 470 -27.18 13.46 -6.94
C ASP A 470 -27.30 14.30 -8.22
N MET A 471 -26.85 15.55 -8.20
CA MET A 471 -26.83 16.42 -9.38
C MET A 471 -26.05 15.77 -10.53
N VAL A 472 -24.84 15.30 -10.27
CA VAL A 472 -23.98 14.70 -11.31
C VAL A 472 -24.45 13.30 -11.69
N VAL A 473 -24.88 12.49 -10.72
CA VAL A 473 -25.42 11.14 -10.97
C VAL A 473 -26.67 11.19 -11.84
N ASN A 474 -27.54 12.19 -11.64
CA ASN A 474 -28.75 12.36 -12.48
C ASN A 474 -28.39 12.69 -13.94
N VAL A 475 -27.40 13.53 -14.20
CA VAL A 475 -26.92 13.80 -15.57
C VAL A 475 -26.38 12.52 -16.22
N ILE A 476 -25.61 11.70 -15.51
CA ILE A 476 -25.11 10.40 -16.02
C ILE A 476 -26.30 9.48 -16.38
N LYS A 477 -27.39 9.49 -15.58
CA LYS A 477 -28.61 8.70 -15.84
C LYS A 477 -29.38 9.23 -17.05
N GLU A 478 -29.61 10.54 -17.11
CA GLU A 478 -30.38 11.20 -18.16
C GLU A 478 -29.74 11.03 -19.54
N ASN A 479 -28.40 11.01 -19.60
CA ASN A 479 -27.65 10.76 -20.82
C ASN A 479 -27.54 9.26 -21.20
N GLY A 480 -28.24 8.38 -20.47
CA GLY A 480 -28.40 6.96 -20.84
C GLY A 480 -27.19 6.07 -20.60
N TYR A 481 -26.23 6.49 -19.79
CA TYR A 481 -25.04 5.70 -19.51
C TYR A 481 -25.26 4.58 -18.48
N VAL A 482 -26.33 4.61 -17.71
CA VAL A 482 -26.56 3.61 -16.66
C VAL A 482 -26.86 2.25 -17.26
N ALA A 483 -26.08 1.23 -16.84
CA ALA A 483 -26.36 -0.16 -17.17
C ALA A 483 -27.60 -0.63 -16.41
N GLY A 484 -28.58 -1.21 -17.13
CA GLY A 484 -29.82 -1.73 -16.59
C GLY A 484 -29.63 -2.93 -15.65
#